data_c1c223a6010b4812a94a39fda7c30899
#
_entry.id   c1c223a6010b4812a94a39fda7c30899
#
_cell.length_a   1.000
_cell.length_b   1.000
_cell.length_c   1.000
_cell.angle_alpha   90.00
_cell.angle_beta   90.00
_cell.angle_gamma   90.00
#
_symmetry.space_group_name_H-M   'P 1'
#
loop_
_entity.id
_entity.type
_entity.pdbx_description
1 polymer ?
#
loop_
_entity_poly.entity_id
_entity_poly.type
_entity_poly.pdbx_seq_one_letter_code
_entity_poly.pdbx_strand_id
1 'polypeptide(L)'
;MGVAGLAILGLGGLFITFYQLFAAGQALTSVEMKTAIEVLAGFSLGAESIALFARVGGGIYTKAADVGADLVGKVEAGIPEDDVRNPATIADNVGDNVGDVAGMGADLFGSYVATILATMVLGQEIEVLDNYGGFSPVLLPMLIAGVGLLASLVSTFFVRIKGETSSVQNALNIGNYASIIITFVASYFLVKEILPAKLVLRGFEFSS
;
A
#
# COMPACT_ATOMS: atom_id res chain seq x y z
N MET A 1 4.32 1.35 -6.61
CA MET A 1 3.56 0.31 -7.36
C MET A 1 4.04 -1.09 -7.03
N GLY A 2 5.34 -1.45 -7.20
CA GLY A 2 5.83 -2.79 -6.86
C GLY A 2 5.49 -3.22 -5.43
N VAL A 3 5.65 -2.33 -4.46
CA VAL A 3 5.33 -2.54 -3.05
C VAL A 3 3.84 -2.88 -2.85
N ALA A 4 2.94 -2.08 -3.43
CA ALA A 4 1.49 -2.33 -3.33
C ALA A 4 1.08 -3.62 -4.08
N GLY A 5 1.70 -3.90 -5.22
CA GLY A 5 1.48 -5.16 -5.95
C GLY A 5 1.88 -6.38 -5.13
N LEU A 6 3.05 -6.35 -4.48
CA LEU A 6 3.51 -7.41 -3.58
C LEU A 6 2.60 -7.57 -2.35
N ALA A 7 2.08 -6.47 -1.81
CA ALA A 7 1.14 -6.50 -0.70
C ALA A 7 -0.17 -7.22 -1.07
N ILE A 8 -0.75 -6.89 -2.24
CA ILE A 8 -1.97 -7.54 -2.74
C ILE A 8 -1.72 -9.03 -3.03
N LEU A 9 -0.61 -9.35 -3.70
CA LEU A 9 -0.26 -10.74 -4.01
C LEU A 9 0.00 -11.56 -2.75
N GLY A 10 0.73 -10.99 -1.78
CA GLY A 10 1.02 -11.65 -0.50
C GLY A 10 -0.26 -11.89 0.31
N LEU A 11 -1.06 -10.85 0.50
CA LEU A 11 -2.31 -10.95 1.25
C LEU A 11 -3.32 -11.87 0.56
N GLY A 12 -3.49 -11.74 -0.77
CA GLY A 12 -4.41 -12.56 -1.54
C GLY A 12 -3.98 -14.02 -1.61
N GLY A 13 -2.69 -14.28 -1.83
CA GLY A 13 -2.15 -15.63 -1.86
C GLY A 13 -2.29 -16.35 -0.51
N LEU A 14 -1.98 -15.66 0.59
CA LEU A 14 -2.18 -16.18 1.94
C LEU A 14 -3.66 -16.37 2.27
N PHE A 15 -4.53 -15.42 1.87
CA PHE A 15 -5.97 -15.58 2.06
C PHE A 15 -6.50 -16.83 1.36
N ILE A 16 -6.15 -17.06 0.10
CA ILE A 16 -6.54 -18.25 -0.65
C ILE A 16 -6.01 -19.52 0.04
N THR A 17 -4.76 -19.50 0.49
CA THR A 17 -4.13 -20.64 1.15
C THR A 17 -4.84 -20.98 2.47
N PHE A 18 -5.07 -19.98 3.32
CA PHE A 18 -5.73 -20.19 4.61
C PHE A 18 -7.21 -20.52 4.46
N TYR A 19 -7.89 -19.95 3.46
CA TYR A 19 -9.23 -20.36 3.09
C TYR A 19 -9.28 -21.86 2.75
N GLN A 20 -8.37 -22.33 1.91
CA GLN A 20 -8.33 -23.75 1.55
C GLN A 20 -7.98 -24.68 2.72
N LEU A 21 -7.11 -24.25 3.62
CA LEU A 21 -6.67 -25.05 4.77
C LEU A 21 -7.71 -25.11 5.89
N PHE A 22 -8.41 -24.01 6.17
CA PHE A 22 -9.25 -23.91 7.36
C PHE A 22 -10.74 -23.81 7.05
N ALA A 23 -11.11 -23.16 5.94
CA ALA A 23 -12.50 -22.73 5.69
C ALA A 23 -13.11 -23.26 4.37
N ALA A 24 -12.45 -24.20 3.69
CA ALA A 24 -12.94 -24.69 2.40
C ALA A 24 -14.36 -25.28 2.51
N GLY A 25 -15.31 -24.70 1.76
CA GLY A 25 -16.71 -25.12 1.75
C GLY A 25 -17.54 -24.64 2.94
N GLN A 26 -16.99 -23.81 3.83
CA GLN A 26 -17.70 -23.21 4.96
C GLN A 26 -18.33 -21.86 4.58
N ALA A 27 -19.37 -21.48 5.34
CA ALA A 27 -19.98 -20.16 5.17
C ALA A 27 -19.03 -19.04 5.61
N LEU A 28 -19.22 -17.84 5.06
CA LEU A 28 -18.40 -16.67 5.40
C LEU A 28 -18.42 -16.34 6.91
N THR A 29 -19.55 -16.51 7.55
CA THR A 29 -19.77 -16.25 8.99
C THR A 29 -19.29 -17.39 9.90
N SER A 30 -18.72 -18.45 9.35
CA SER A 30 -18.24 -19.59 10.13
C SER A 30 -17.02 -19.23 11.00
N VAL A 31 -16.81 -20.01 12.07
CA VAL A 31 -15.64 -19.85 12.95
C VAL A 31 -14.34 -20.13 12.19
N GLU A 32 -14.37 -21.09 11.29
CA GLU A 32 -13.25 -21.50 10.44
C GLU A 32 -12.82 -20.35 9.52
N MET A 33 -13.78 -19.62 8.95
CA MET A 33 -13.49 -18.46 8.12
C MET A 33 -12.94 -17.31 8.96
N LYS A 34 -13.48 -17.07 10.15
CA LYS A 34 -12.90 -16.10 11.11
C LYS A 34 -11.46 -16.43 11.41
N THR A 35 -11.16 -17.68 11.70
CA THR A 35 -9.80 -18.15 11.94
C THR A 35 -8.89 -17.90 10.74
N ALA A 36 -9.37 -18.18 9.52
CA ALA A 36 -8.58 -17.95 8.30
C ALA A 36 -8.21 -16.47 8.11
N ILE A 37 -9.13 -15.55 8.40
CA ILE A 37 -8.89 -14.10 8.31
C ILE A 37 -8.04 -13.60 9.49
N GLU A 38 -8.25 -14.12 10.71
CA GLU A 38 -7.47 -13.75 11.89
C GLU A 38 -5.99 -14.15 11.75
N VAL A 39 -5.69 -15.30 11.15
CA VAL A 39 -4.30 -15.73 10.88
C VAL A 39 -3.58 -14.76 9.93
N LEU A 40 -4.30 -14.09 9.01
CA LEU A 40 -3.73 -13.03 8.18
C LEU A 40 -3.26 -11.82 9.01
N ALA A 41 -3.78 -11.61 10.22
CA ALA A 41 -3.27 -10.57 11.11
C ALA A 41 -1.79 -10.80 11.48
N GLY A 42 -1.35 -12.04 11.56
CA GLY A 42 0.07 -12.38 11.74
C GLY A 42 0.95 -11.86 10.59
N PHE A 43 0.47 -11.96 9.36
CA PHE A 43 1.16 -11.38 8.19
C PHE A 43 1.23 -9.85 8.27
N SER A 44 0.13 -9.20 8.65
CA SER A 44 0.10 -7.74 8.84
C SER A 44 1.04 -7.28 9.94
N LEU A 45 1.05 -7.95 11.10
CA LEU A 45 1.98 -7.66 12.20
C LEU A 45 3.44 -7.85 11.79
N GLY A 46 3.74 -8.88 11.02
CA GLY A 46 5.08 -9.12 10.46
C GLY A 46 5.50 -8.01 9.50
N ALA A 47 4.59 -7.60 8.61
CA ALA A 47 4.81 -6.50 7.68
C ALA A 47 5.10 -5.18 8.39
N GLU A 48 4.30 -4.82 9.40
CA GLU A 48 4.49 -3.60 10.21
C GLU A 48 5.79 -3.65 11.02
N SER A 49 6.14 -4.80 11.59
CA SER A 49 7.38 -4.96 12.34
C SER A 49 8.60 -4.74 11.45
N ILE A 50 8.63 -5.35 10.26
CA ILE A 50 9.72 -5.16 9.29
C ILE A 50 9.75 -3.71 8.81
N ALA A 51 8.60 -3.11 8.53
CA ALA A 51 8.48 -1.72 8.11
C ALA A 51 9.07 -0.76 9.15
N LEU A 52 8.75 -0.97 10.43
CA LEU A 52 9.28 -0.18 11.54
C LEU A 52 10.81 -0.24 11.58
N PHE A 53 11.40 -1.45 11.55
CA PHE A 53 12.85 -1.62 11.59
C PHE A 53 13.53 -1.06 10.34
N ALA A 54 12.98 -1.25 9.15
CA ALA A 54 13.53 -0.72 7.91
C ALA A 54 13.50 0.82 7.92
N ARG A 55 12.40 1.43 8.38
CA ARG A 55 12.26 2.89 8.43
C ARG A 55 13.17 3.52 9.48
N VAL A 56 13.21 2.96 10.70
CA VAL A 56 14.07 3.48 11.78
C VAL A 56 15.54 3.28 11.44
N GLY A 57 15.94 2.08 11.02
CA GLY A 57 17.33 1.78 10.65
C GLY A 57 17.79 2.60 9.45
N GLY A 58 16.95 2.72 8.42
CA GLY A 58 17.20 3.55 7.25
C GLY A 58 17.35 5.02 7.59
N GLY A 59 16.45 5.57 8.42
CA GLY A 59 16.51 6.97 8.86
C GLY A 59 17.76 7.29 9.70
N ILE A 60 18.20 6.37 10.55
CA ILE A 60 19.46 6.52 11.30
C ILE A 60 20.65 6.55 10.34
N TYR A 61 20.69 5.63 9.35
CA TYR A 61 21.75 5.59 8.36
C TYR A 61 21.80 6.87 7.52
N THR A 62 20.64 7.34 7.01
CA THR A 62 20.53 8.57 6.23
C THR A 62 21.05 9.77 7.02
N LYS A 63 20.62 9.94 8.26
CA LYS A 63 21.08 11.06 9.10
C LYS A 63 22.57 10.97 9.45
N ALA A 64 23.10 9.79 9.68
CA ALA A 64 24.52 9.62 9.93
C ALA A 64 25.35 9.97 8.68
N ALA A 65 24.90 9.59 7.50
CA ALA A 65 25.56 9.91 6.24
C ALA A 65 25.51 11.41 5.92
N ASP A 66 24.33 12.03 6.02
CA ASP A 66 24.08 13.46 5.81
C ASP A 66 24.97 14.33 6.74
N VAL A 67 24.87 14.12 8.04
CA VAL A 67 25.68 14.87 9.03
C VAL A 67 27.17 14.60 8.84
N GLY A 68 27.57 13.36 8.53
CA GLY A 68 28.97 13.00 8.24
C GLY A 68 29.52 13.72 7.02
N ALA A 69 28.74 13.75 5.92
CA ALA A 69 29.09 14.45 4.69
C ALA A 69 29.24 15.96 4.92
N ASP A 70 28.35 16.55 5.69
CA ASP A 70 28.39 17.97 6.05
C ASP A 70 29.60 18.33 6.91
N LEU A 71 29.90 17.52 7.94
CA LEU A 71 31.06 17.76 8.80
C LEU A 71 32.38 17.71 8.01
N VAL A 72 32.56 16.70 7.19
CA VAL A 72 33.79 16.56 6.37
C VAL A 72 33.85 17.65 5.30
N GLY A 73 32.76 17.92 4.58
CA GLY A 73 32.73 18.89 3.50
C GLY A 73 32.77 20.33 3.99
N LYS A 74 31.77 20.77 4.73
CA LYS A 74 31.60 22.16 5.12
C LYS A 74 32.56 22.59 6.22
N VAL A 75 32.74 21.74 7.24
CA VAL A 75 33.48 22.12 8.44
C VAL A 75 34.98 21.88 8.28
N GLU A 76 35.38 20.68 7.84
CA GLU A 76 36.82 20.35 7.72
C GLU A 76 37.42 20.84 6.40
N ALA A 77 36.77 20.58 5.26
CA ALA A 77 37.32 20.92 3.94
C ALA A 77 36.94 22.32 3.44
N GLY A 78 35.93 22.96 4.05
CA GLY A 78 35.48 24.31 3.64
C GLY A 78 34.91 24.36 2.22
N ILE A 79 34.34 23.24 1.74
CA ILE A 79 33.73 23.12 0.42
C ILE A 79 32.20 23.22 0.52
N PRO A 80 31.50 23.60 -0.57
CA PRO A 80 30.06 23.65 -0.60
C PRO A 80 29.41 22.28 -0.28
N GLU A 81 28.16 22.31 0.11
CA GLU A 81 27.30 21.13 0.26
C GLU A 81 27.24 20.37 -1.08
N ASP A 82 27.18 19.04 -1.01
CA ASP A 82 27.09 18.15 -2.18
C ASP A 82 28.24 18.29 -3.21
N ASP A 83 29.37 18.85 -2.80
CA ASP A 83 30.51 19.01 -3.69
C ASP A 83 31.10 17.64 -4.08
N VAL A 84 31.32 17.44 -5.37
CA VAL A 84 31.87 16.19 -5.94
C VAL A 84 33.26 15.81 -5.40
N ARG A 85 33.96 16.74 -4.76
CA ARG A 85 35.26 16.50 -4.10
C ARG A 85 35.10 15.83 -2.74
N ASN A 86 33.88 15.85 -2.16
CA ASN A 86 33.60 15.19 -0.89
C ASN A 86 33.14 13.76 -1.14
N PRO A 87 33.95 12.73 -0.85
CA PRO A 87 33.55 11.34 -1.06
C PRO A 87 32.37 10.92 -0.17
N ALA A 88 32.10 11.61 0.93
CA ALA A 88 30.99 11.34 1.82
C ALA A 88 29.63 11.68 1.18
N THR A 89 29.59 12.52 0.14
CA THR A 89 28.37 12.78 -0.65
C THR A 89 27.79 11.51 -1.29
N ILE A 90 28.64 10.53 -1.62
CA ILE A 90 28.17 9.23 -2.12
C ILE A 90 27.39 8.48 -1.03
N ALA A 91 27.90 8.49 0.22
CA ALA A 91 27.24 7.83 1.33
C ALA A 91 25.92 8.52 1.68
N ASP A 92 25.84 9.84 1.55
CA ASP A 92 24.65 10.63 1.73
C ASP A 92 23.56 10.27 0.70
N ASN A 93 23.91 10.29 -0.59
CA ASN A 93 23.00 9.87 -1.66
C ASN A 93 22.53 8.41 -1.53
N VAL A 94 23.39 7.50 -1.05
CA VAL A 94 22.99 6.11 -0.75
C VAL A 94 22.03 6.10 0.45
N GLY A 95 22.28 6.93 1.46
CA GLY A 95 21.43 7.11 2.64
C GLY A 95 20.02 7.50 2.25
N ASP A 96 19.84 8.50 1.39
CA ASP A 96 18.54 8.93 0.88
C ASP A 96 17.78 7.78 0.22
N ASN A 97 18.46 6.97 -0.57
CA ASN A 97 17.83 5.81 -1.21
C ASN A 97 17.45 4.70 -0.21
N VAL A 98 18.27 4.46 0.82
CA VAL A 98 18.01 3.43 1.83
C VAL A 98 16.97 3.91 2.87
N GLY A 99 17.16 5.12 3.40
CA GLY A 99 16.30 5.67 4.45
C GLY A 99 14.98 6.19 3.91
N ASP A 100 15.03 7.11 2.96
CA ASP A 100 13.85 7.82 2.52
C ASP A 100 13.04 7.03 1.49
N VAL A 101 13.69 6.36 0.54
CA VAL A 101 12.96 5.61 -0.49
C VAL A 101 12.61 4.20 -0.01
N ALA A 102 13.59 3.38 0.38
CA ALA A 102 13.34 2.00 0.76
C ALA A 102 12.60 1.90 2.11
N GLY A 103 12.97 2.73 3.10
CA GLY A 103 12.28 2.80 4.39
C GLY A 103 10.83 3.24 4.27
N MET A 104 10.54 4.25 3.43
CA MET A 104 9.18 4.67 3.13
C MET A 104 8.41 3.59 2.37
N GLY A 105 9.06 2.89 1.45
CA GLY A 105 8.45 1.77 0.73
C GLY A 105 8.01 0.64 1.66
N ALA A 106 8.82 0.31 2.67
CA ALA A 106 8.48 -0.68 3.68
C ALA A 106 7.29 -0.24 4.56
N ASP A 107 7.24 1.02 4.98
CA ASP A 107 6.14 1.61 5.74
C ASP A 107 4.83 1.59 4.96
N LEU A 108 4.88 1.94 3.66
CA LEU A 108 3.72 1.85 2.78
C LEU A 108 3.24 0.40 2.60
N PHE A 109 4.14 -0.58 2.56
CA PHE A 109 3.78 -1.99 2.48
C PHE A 109 2.94 -2.42 3.69
N GLY A 110 3.43 -2.14 4.90
CA GLY A 110 2.73 -2.48 6.14
C GLY A 110 1.36 -1.81 6.22
N SER A 111 1.30 -0.50 6.02
CA SER A 111 0.06 0.28 6.06
C SER A 111 -0.97 -0.19 5.02
N TYR A 112 -0.52 -0.57 3.83
CA TYR A 112 -1.37 -1.08 2.76
C TYR A 112 -1.98 -2.44 3.12
N VAL A 113 -1.16 -3.37 3.63
CA VAL A 113 -1.61 -4.68 4.11
C VAL A 113 -2.60 -4.54 5.26
N ALA A 114 -2.25 -3.73 6.28
CA ALA A 114 -3.09 -3.53 7.47
C ALA A 114 -4.46 -2.95 7.12
N THR A 115 -4.51 -1.95 6.23
CA THR A 115 -5.75 -1.30 5.81
C THR A 115 -6.67 -2.25 5.04
N ILE A 116 -6.13 -3.02 4.10
CA ILE A 116 -6.91 -4.00 3.35
C ILE A 116 -7.45 -5.07 4.29
N LEU A 117 -6.58 -5.63 5.16
CA LEU A 117 -6.98 -6.65 6.11
C LEU A 117 -8.06 -6.16 7.09
N ALA A 118 -7.90 -4.96 7.65
CA ALA A 118 -8.91 -4.38 8.55
C ALA A 118 -10.29 -4.28 7.87
N THR A 119 -10.31 -3.90 6.60
CA THR A 119 -11.55 -3.80 5.82
C THR A 119 -12.12 -5.19 5.49
N MET A 120 -11.27 -6.20 5.24
CA MET A 120 -11.70 -7.60 5.07
C MET A 120 -12.36 -8.14 6.35
N VAL A 121 -11.79 -7.85 7.51
CA VAL A 121 -12.37 -8.23 8.83
C VAL A 121 -13.74 -7.59 9.02
N LEU A 122 -13.90 -6.30 8.67
CA LEU A 122 -15.21 -5.65 8.71
C LEU A 122 -16.19 -6.25 7.70
N GLY A 123 -15.72 -6.57 6.51
CA GLY A 123 -16.51 -7.21 5.45
C GLY A 123 -17.08 -8.57 5.86
N GLN A 124 -16.39 -9.31 6.74
CA GLN A 124 -16.82 -10.59 7.26
C GLN A 124 -18.11 -10.52 8.11
N GLU A 125 -18.39 -9.37 8.73
CA GLU A 125 -19.61 -9.15 9.54
C GLU A 125 -20.84 -8.82 8.67
N ILE A 126 -20.66 -8.68 7.35
CA ILE A 126 -21.73 -8.33 6.41
C ILE A 126 -22.25 -9.60 5.75
N GLU A 127 -23.52 -9.92 6.00
CA GLU A 127 -24.20 -11.02 5.35
C GLU A 127 -24.80 -10.56 4.01
N VAL A 128 -24.46 -11.26 2.94
CA VAL A 128 -24.96 -10.98 1.60
C VAL A 128 -25.34 -12.26 0.87
N LEU A 129 -26.37 -12.16 0.04
CA LEU A 129 -26.71 -13.17 -0.95
C LEU A 129 -26.20 -12.67 -2.30
N ASP A 130 -25.01 -13.08 -2.65
CA ASP A 130 -24.34 -12.69 -3.90
C ASP A 130 -23.99 -13.91 -4.76
N ASN A 131 -23.52 -13.64 -5.98
CA ASN A 131 -23.06 -14.68 -6.92
C ASN A 131 -21.68 -15.27 -6.55
N TYR A 132 -21.06 -14.77 -5.49
CA TYR A 132 -19.72 -15.13 -5.03
C TYR A 132 -19.75 -15.95 -3.73
N GLY A 133 -20.90 -16.51 -3.36
CA GLY A 133 -21.04 -17.32 -2.15
C GLY A 133 -20.97 -16.52 -0.84
N GLY A 134 -21.31 -15.23 -0.86
CA GLY A 134 -21.25 -14.34 0.29
C GLY A 134 -19.90 -13.63 0.45
N PHE A 135 -18.89 -13.93 -0.39
CA PHE A 135 -17.53 -13.40 -0.24
C PHE A 135 -17.33 -11.97 -0.72
N SER A 136 -18.29 -11.36 -1.42
CA SER A 136 -18.11 -10.04 -2.00
C SER A 136 -17.65 -8.97 -1.02
N PRO A 137 -18.13 -8.86 0.24
CA PRO A 137 -17.66 -7.82 1.15
C PRO A 137 -16.21 -8.01 1.62
N VAL A 138 -15.74 -9.26 1.69
CA VAL A 138 -14.35 -9.58 2.07
C VAL A 138 -13.39 -9.39 0.91
N LEU A 139 -13.81 -9.70 -0.32
CA LEU A 139 -12.98 -9.56 -1.51
C LEU A 139 -12.90 -8.11 -2.01
N LEU A 140 -13.94 -7.32 -1.77
CA LEU A 140 -14.07 -5.96 -2.28
C LEU A 140 -12.87 -5.06 -1.95
N PRO A 141 -12.33 -5.01 -0.72
CA PRO A 141 -11.17 -4.19 -0.40
C PRO A 141 -9.93 -4.52 -1.23
N MET A 142 -9.67 -5.82 -1.45
CA MET A 142 -8.56 -6.27 -2.28
C MET A 142 -8.75 -5.88 -3.75
N LEU A 143 -9.97 -5.98 -4.26
CA LEU A 143 -10.29 -5.61 -5.64
C LEU A 143 -10.17 -4.10 -5.85
N ILE A 144 -10.66 -3.28 -4.91
CA ILE A 144 -10.48 -1.82 -4.95
C ILE A 144 -8.99 -1.46 -4.90
N ALA A 145 -8.21 -2.12 -4.04
CA ALA A 145 -6.77 -1.92 -3.96
C ALA A 145 -6.07 -2.28 -5.30
N GLY A 146 -6.47 -3.39 -5.93
CA GLY A 146 -5.99 -3.79 -7.25
C GLY A 146 -6.32 -2.78 -8.34
N VAL A 147 -7.56 -2.30 -8.38
CA VAL A 147 -8.01 -1.24 -9.30
C VAL A 147 -7.21 0.05 -9.08
N GLY A 148 -7.00 0.46 -7.82
CA GLY A 148 -6.18 1.62 -7.47
C GLY A 148 -4.73 1.49 -7.97
N LEU A 149 -4.14 0.29 -7.85
CA LEU A 149 -2.81 0.00 -8.38
C LEU A 149 -2.76 0.15 -9.91
N LEU A 150 -3.73 -0.41 -10.63
CA LEU A 150 -3.82 -0.28 -12.08
C LEU A 150 -4.07 1.17 -12.51
N ALA A 151 -4.93 1.88 -11.81
CA ALA A 151 -5.18 3.30 -12.05
C ALA A 151 -3.91 4.14 -11.86
N SER A 152 -3.14 3.87 -10.80
CA SER A 152 -1.85 4.51 -10.57
C SER A 152 -0.85 4.23 -11.67
N LEU A 153 -0.79 2.97 -12.17
CA LEU A 153 0.06 2.61 -13.29
C LEU A 153 -0.29 3.40 -14.55
N VAL A 154 -1.58 3.47 -14.90
CA VAL A 154 -2.06 4.26 -16.04
C VAL A 154 -1.76 5.74 -15.84
N SER A 155 -1.91 6.26 -14.63
CA SER A 155 -1.70 7.67 -14.32
C SER A 155 -0.25 8.13 -14.48
N THR A 156 0.73 7.21 -14.40
CA THR A 156 2.14 7.59 -14.67
C THR A 156 2.36 8.10 -16.10
N PHE A 157 1.54 7.67 -17.06
CA PHE A 157 1.64 8.16 -18.43
C PHE A 157 1.21 9.62 -18.59
N PHE A 158 0.46 10.17 -17.63
CA PHE A 158 0.06 11.59 -17.61
C PHE A 158 1.11 12.49 -16.96
N VAL A 159 2.07 11.93 -16.20
CA VAL A 159 3.15 12.69 -15.58
C VAL A 159 4.21 12.99 -16.63
N ARG A 160 4.15 14.17 -17.23
CA ARG A 160 5.10 14.62 -18.26
C ARG A 160 5.54 16.06 -18.03
N ILE A 161 6.83 16.28 -18.10
CA ILE A 161 7.43 17.61 -18.06
C ILE A 161 7.66 18.04 -19.51
N LYS A 162 7.08 19.20 -19.91
CA LYS A 162 7.12 19.68 -21.31
C LYS A 162 8.13 20.80 -21.57
N GLY A 163 9.11 21.01 -20.71
CA GLY A 163 10.16 22.02 -20.88
C GLY A 163 10.78 22.49 -19.58
N GLU A 164 11.86 23.25 -19.67
CA GLU A 164 12.64 23.75 -18.52
C GLU A 164 11.85 24.68 -17.59
N THR A 165 10.80 25.33 -18.09
CA THR A 165 9.94 26.25 -17.33
C THR A 165 8.71 25.59 -16.73
N SER A 166 8.46 24.30 -16.99
CA SER A 166 7.29 23.60 -16.44
C SER A 166 7.53 23.20 -15.00
N SER A 167 6.55 23.49 -14.15
CA SER A 167 6.60 23.10 -12.73
C SER A 167 6.49 21.57 -12.58
N VAL A 168 7.49 20.95 -11.97
CA VAL A 168 7.51 19.52 -11.61
C VAL A 168 6.28 19.19 -10.75
N GLN A 169 5.94 20.08 -9.81
CA GLN A 169 4.79 19.90 -8.93
C GLN A 169 3.47 19.81 -9.70
N ASN A 170 3.30 20.60 -10.74
CA ASN A 170 2.07 20.53 -11.56
C ASN A 170 1.99 19.23 -12.34
N ALA A 171 3.11 18.70 -12.87
CA ALA A 171 3.13 17.41 -13.54
C ALA A 171 2.74 16.27 -12.59
N LEU A 172 3.28 16.27 -11.36
CA LEU A 172 2.93 15.31 -10.33
C LEU A 172 1.46 15.41 -9.91
N ASN A 173 0.94 16.63 -9.74
CA ASN A 173 -0.46 16.85 -9.39
C ASN A 173 -1.42 16.32 -10.46
N ILE A 174 -1.10 16.50 -11.75
CA ILE A 174 -1.90 15.95 -12.85
C ILE A 174 -1.98 14.42 -12.75
N GLY A 175 -0.86 13.74 -12.51
CA GLY A 175 -0.84 12.30 -12.31
C GLY A 175 -1.68 11.85 -11.11
N ASN A 176 -1.56 12.56 -9.99
CA ASN A 176 -2.34 12.28 -8.78
C ASN A 176 -3.85 12.44 -9.01
N TYR A 177 -4.28 13.56 -9.59
CA TYR A 177 -5.70 13.79 -9.90
C TYR A 177 -6.24 12.77 -10.90
N ALA A 178 -5.46 12.42 -11.92
CA ALA A 178 -5.83 11.38 -12.87
C ALA A 178 -6.04 10.03 -12.17
N SER A 179 -5.11 9.63 -11.28
CA SER A 179 -5.22 8.40 -10.50
C SER A 179 -6.47 8.38 -9.62
N ILE A 180 -6.74 9.48 -8.91
CA ILE A 180 -7.90 9.60 -8.03
C ILE A 180 -9.21 9.46 -8.83
N ILE A 181 -9.34 10.18 -9.94
CA ILE A 181 -10.55 10.16 -10.76
C ILE A 181 -10.76 8.75 -11.35
N ILE A 182 -9.72 8.15 -11.92
CA ILE A 182 -9.81 6.80 -12.51
C ILE A 182 -10.19 5.78 -11.43
N THR A 183 -9.53 5.83 -10.27
CA THR A 183 -9.83 4.91 -9.15
C THR A 183 -11.25 5.09 -8.66
N PHE A 184 -11.72 6.33 -8.48
CA PHE A 184 -13.08 6.61 -8.02
C PHE A 184 -14.14 6.06 -8.97
N VAL A 185 -14.00 6.36 -10.27
CA VAL A 185 -14.94 5.89 -11.30
C VAL A 185 -14.92 4.36 -11.41
N ALA A 186 -13.73 3.76 -11.48
CA ALA A 186 -13.60 2.32 -11.59
C ALA A 186 -14.10 1.59 -10.33
N SER A 187 -13.83 2.13 -9.13
CA SER A 187 -14.36 1.58 -7.87
C SER A 187 -15.89 1.69 -7.78
N TYR A 188 -16.48 2.77 -8.28
CA TYR A 188 -17.94 2.90 -8.33
C TYR A 188 -18.59 1.78 -9.16
N PHE A 189 -18.05 1.51 -10.35
CA PHE A 189 -18.58 0.42 -11.20
C PHE A 189 -18.31 -0.94 -10.57
N LEU A 190 -17.14 -1.14 -9.96
CA LEU A 190 -16.77 -2.38 -9.29
C LEU A 190 -17.72 -2.69 -8.11
N VAL A 191 -17.99 -1.71 -7.27
CA VAL A 191 -18.91 -1.85 -6.14
C VAL A 191 -20.31 -2.21 -6.62
N LYS A 192 -20.80 -1.51 -7.64
CA LYS A 192 -22.13 -1.75 -8.22
C LYS A 192 -22.29 -3.14 -8.84
N GLU A 193 -21.20 -3.69 -9.41
CA GLU A 193 -21.22 -5.03 -10.03
C GLU A 193 -21.09 -6.15 -9.00
N ILE A 194 -20.28 -5.94 -7.96
CA ILE A 194 -19.89 -7.00 -7.00
C ILE A 194 -20.86 -7.06 -5.83
N LEU A 195 -21.28 -5.92 -5.27
CA LEU A 195 -22.19 -5.89 -4.13
C LEU A 195 -23.63 -6.01 -4.57
N PRO A 196 -24.43 -6.89 -3.93
CA PRO A 196 -25.84 -6.95 -4.17
C PRO A 196 -26.56 -5.70 -3.64
N ALA A 197 -27.76 -5.44 -4.17
CA ALA A 197 -28.57 -4.26 -3.80
C ALA A 197 -29.00 -4.22 -2.33
N LYS A 198 -28.94 -5.34 -1.63
CA LYS A 198 -29.28 -5.45 -0.20
C LYS A 198 -28.11 -6.05 0.57
N LEU A 199 -27.72 -5.37 1.63
CA LEU A 199 -26.69 -5.80 2.57
C LEU A 199 -27.34 -5.94 3.96
N VAL A 200 -26.99 -6.98 4.69
CA VAL A 200 -27.45 -7.18 6.07
C VAL A 200 -26.24 -7.09 7.00
N LEU A 201 -26.24 -6.14 7.90
CA LEU A 201 -25.21 -5.97 8.93
C LEU A 201 -25.85 -6.11 10.30
N ARG A 202 -25.51 -7.17 11.04
CA ARG A 202 -26.03 -7.44 12.39
C ARG A 202 -27.56 -7.36 12.48
N GLY A 203 -28.28 -7.82 11.46
CA GLY A 203 -29.74 -7.81 11.41
C GLY A 203 -30.38 -6.52 10.89
N PHE A 204 -29.60 -5.51 10.51
CA PHE A 204 -30.10 -4.31 9.85
C PHE A 204 -29.88 -4.42 8.33
N GLU A 205 -30.93 -4.18 7.56
CA GLU A 205 -30.89 -4.16 6.10
C GLU A 205 -30.47 -2.76 5.61
N PHE A 206 -29.51 -2.72 4.70
CA PHE A 206 -29.08 -1.51 4.00
C PHE A 206 -29.23 -1.71 2.50
N SER A 207 -29.61 -0.66 1.77
CA SER A 207 -29.52 -0.63 0.30
C SER A 207 -28.15 -0.10 -0.13
N SER A 208 -27.49 -0.79 -1.03
CA SER A 208 -26.20 -0.39 -1.64
C SER A 208 -26.40 0.74 -2.65
#